data_359cffd571260bd0cbac3fd36e9e997c
#
_entry.id   359cffd571260bd0cbac3fd36e9e997c
#
_cell.length_a   1.000
_cell.length_b   1.000
_cell.length_c   1.000
_cell.angle_alpha   90.00
_cell.angle_beta   90.00
_cell.angle_gamma   90.00
#
_symmetry.space_group_name_H-M   'P 1'
#
loop_
_entity.id
_entity.type
_entity.pdbx_description
1 polymer ?
#
loop_
_entity_poly.entity_id
_entity_poly.type
_entity_poly.pdbx_seq_one_letter_code
_entity_poly.pdbx_strand_id
1 'polypeptide(L)'
;MTEKPDAQPKTPLRKGFLRSFARWLVIGVVLVWSLAALTLVAARWIDPPSTAVHIQRRLQAWIHNTPYHERYKFIPLSQISPDLQHAVIAAEDARFYQHHGFDWHEVHIAAEDDLEGGRTRGASTITQQLVKNLFFGTGRSVLRKGLEFTLVPVAEFVLGKRRILEIYLNVVEWGPGIYGAESACRYYDGTAARNIGRQTGSTARRDSAGSPEATARAHE
;
A
#
# COMPACT_ATOMS: atom_id res chain seq x y z
N MET A 1 -3.15 -51.08 58.24
CA MET A 1 -2.67 -49.66 58.29
C MET A 1 -2.09 -49.39 56.97
N THR A 2 -2.88 -48.77 56.04
CA THR A 2 -2.46 -48.41 54.70
C THR A 2 -2.28 -46.88 54.65
N GLU A 3 -1.04 -46.49 54.60
CA GLU A 3 -0.60 -45.06 54.49
C GLU A 3 -0.98 -44.49 53.14
N LYS A 4 -1.73 -43.38 53.15
CA LYS A 4 -2.23 -42.67 52.00
C LYS A 4 -1.08 -41.78 51.47
N PRO A 5 -0.68 -41.80 50.18
CA PRO A 5 0.40 -40.95 49.72
C PRO A 5 -0.04 -39.49 49.73
N ASP A 6 0.79 -38.67 50.35
CA ASP A 6 0.65 -37.23 50.47
C ASP A 6 0.63 -36.58 49.08
N ALA A 7 -0.47 -35.90 48.75
CA ALA A 7 -0.60 -35.13 47.54
C ALA A 7 0.24 -33.82 47.63
N GLN A 8 1.35 -33.76 46.94
CA GLN A 8 2.17 -32.57 46.86
C GLN A 8 1.36 -31.37 46.29
N PRO A 9 1.45 -30.20 46.89
CA PRO A 9 0.74 -29.01 46.44
C PRO A 9 1.30 -28.55 45.09
N LYS A 10 0.45 -28.51 44.07
CA LYS A 10 0.79 -27.99 42.74
C LYS A 10 1.13 -26.50 42.84
N THR A 11 2.37 -26.17 42.57
CA THR A 11 2.98 -24.87 42.70
C THR A 11 2.24 -23.76 41.92
N PRO A 12 1.91 -22.59 42.53
CA PRO A 12 1.19 -21.49 41.91
C PRO A 12 2.06 -20.60 40.99
N LEU A 13 3.28 -21.03 40.66
CA LEU A 13 4.29 -20.28 39.92
C LEU A 13 3.88 -19.90 38.47
N ARG A 14 2.92 -20.59 37.87
CA ARG A 14 2.52 -20.38 36.47
C ARG A 14 1.67 -19.13 36.24
N LYS A 15 0.84 -18.69 37.17
CA LYS A 15 -0.12 -17.59 37.01
C LYS A 15 0.57 -16.20 37.03
N GLY A 16 1.60 -16.04 37.85
CA GLY A 16 2.37 -14.78 37.94
C GLY A 16 3.19 -14.53 36.68
N PHE A 17 3.85 -15.55 36.17
CA PHE A 17 4.64 -15.48 34.95
C PHE A 17 3.77 -15.12 33.71
N LEU A 18 2.63 -15.80 33.54
CA LEU A 18 1.71 -15.49 32.44
C LEU A 18 1.19 -14.05 32.49
N ARG A 19 0.86 -13.55 33.68
CA ARG A 19 0.40 -12.15 33.85
C ARG A 19 1.51 -11.15 33.52
N SER A 20 2.73 -11.41 33.95
CA SER A 20 3.86 -10.56 33.62
C SER A 20 4.17 -10.59 32.12
N PHE A 21 4.21 -11.78 31.52
CA PHE A 21 4.40 -11.94 30.08
C PHE A 21 3.32 -11.20 29.26
N ALA A 22 2.03 -11.39 29.60
CA ALA A 22 0.92 -10.71 28.95
C ALA A 22 1.05 -9.18 29.06
N ARG A 23 1.45 -8.66 30.24
CA ARG A 23 1.69 -7.22 30.43
C ARG A 23 2.79 -6.69 29.51
N TRP A 24 3.94 -7.36 29.45
CA TRP A 24 5.04 -6.95 28.58
C TRP A 24 4.69 -7.05 27.09
N LEU A 25 3.90 -8.05 26.70
CA LEU A 25 3.37 -8.16 25.33
C LEU A 25 2.47 -6.97 24.99
N VAL A 26 1.53 -6.62 25.87
CA VAL A 26 0.64 -5.46 25.67
C VAL A 26 1.46 -4.17 25.59
N ILE A 27 2.41 -3.96 26.49
CA ILE A 27 3.29 -2.77 26.44
C ILE A 27 4.04 -2.72 25.10
N GLY A 28 4.60 -3.85 24.65
CA GLY A 28 5.31 -3.92 23.37
C GLY A 28 4.40 -3.56 22.17
N VAL A 29 3.18 -4.10 22.13
CA VAL A 29 2.19 -3.77 21.10
C VAL A 29 1.83 -2.28 21.13
N VAL A 30 1.56 -1.72 22.30
CA VAL A 30 1.24 -0.29 22.45
C VAL A 30 2.41 0.59 22.01
N LEU A 31 3.65 0.24 22.36
CA LEU A 31 4.84 1.00 21.94
C LEU A 31 5.02 0.98 20.41
N VAL A 32 4.89 -0.20 19.79
CA VAL A 32 5.00 -0.34 18.32
C VAL A 32 3.89 0.45 17.63
N TRP A 33 2.65 0.36 18.13
CA TRP A 33 1.51 1.11 17.60
C TRP A 33 1.73 2.62 17.74
N SER A 34 2.19 3.09 18.92
CA SER A 34 2.47 4.50 19.16
C SER A 34 3.58 5.02 18.23
N LEU A 35 4.64 4.22 18.00
CA LEU A 35 5.70 4.56 17.07
C LEU A 35 5.16 4.68 15.64
N ALA A 36 4.30 3.76 15.20
CA ALA A 36 3.67 3.83 13.89
C ALA A 36 2.77 5.08 13.75
N ALA A 37 1.98 5.41 14.78
CA ALA A 37 1.18 6.62 14.80
C ALA A 37 2.03 7.90 14.73
N LEU A 38 3.13 7.95 15.49
CA LEU A 38 4.10 9.06 15.43
C LEU A 38 4.76 9.17 14.04
N THR A 39 5.05 8.04 13.39
CA THR A 39 5.56 8.03 12.02
C THR A 39 4.55 8.60 11.03
N LEU A 40 3.24 8.31 11.19
CA LEU A 40 2.18 8.95 10.40
C LEU A 40 2.13 10.45 10.63
N VAL A 41 2.27 10.89 11.89
CA VAL A 41 2.35 12.33 12.21
C VAL A 41 3.54 12.98 11.52
N ALA A 42 4.72 12.36 11.59
CA ALA A 42 5.91 12.86 10.90
C ALA A 42 5.74 12.87 9.36
N ALA A 43 5.09 11.84 8.80
CA ALA A 43 4.83 11.71 7.37
C ALA A 43 3.90 12.82 6.80
N ARG A 44 3.23 13.58 7.66
CA ARG A 44 2.48 14.79 7.24
C ARG A 44 3.40 15.83 6.59
N TRP A 45 4.64 15.96 7.07
CA TRP A 45 5.60 16.98 6.64
C TRP A 45 6.89 16.41 6.05
N ILE A 46 7.19 15.14 6.35
CA ILE A 46 8.43 14.47 5.94
C ILE A 46 8.06 13.36 4.96
N ASP A 47 8.74 13.35 3.81
CA ASP A 47 8.56 12.29 2.82
C ASP A 47 9.20 11.00 3.32
N PRO A 48 8.50 9.85 3.27
CA PRO A 48 9.06 8.58 3.72
C PRO A 48 10.30 8.20 2.89
N PRO A 49 11.48 8.06 3.49
CA PRO A 49 12.69 7.68 2.76
C PRO A 49 12.70 6.19 2.38
N SER A 50 11.92 5.39 3.07
CA SER A 50 11.76 3.95 2.85
C SER A 50 10.46 3.46 3.51
N THR A 51 10.00 2.26 3.14
CA THR A 51 8.80 1.63 3.70
C THR A 51 9.12 0.20 4.17
N ALA A 52 8.20 -0.42 4.92
CA ALA A 52 8.34 -1.81 5.32
C ALA A 52 8.44 -2.75 4.10
N VAL A 53 7.74 -2.43 3.00
CA VAL A 53 7.85 -3.21 1.75
C VAL A 53 9.25 -3.09 1.14
N HIS A 54 9.82 -1.89 1.06
CA HIS A 54 11.20 -1.69 0.57
C HIS A 54 12.20 -2.50 1.39
N ILE A 55 12.12 -2.40 2.71
CA ILE A 55 13.00 -3.16 3.63
C ILE A 55 12.81 -4.65 3.46
N GLN A 56 11.57 -5.12 3.36
CA GLN A 56 11.26 -6.53 3.15
C GLN A 56 11.85 -7.05 1.84
N ARG A 57 11.72 -6.31 0.73
CA ARG A 57 12.27 -6.71 -0.57
C ARG A 57 13.79 -6.76 -0.56
N ARG A 58 14.45 -5.77 0.04
CA ARG A 58 15.91 -5.78 0.23
C ARG A 58 16.37 -6.99 1.04
N LEU A 59 15.67 -7.30 2.14
CA LEU A 59 15.98 -8.45 2.99
C LEU A 59 15.75 -9.78 2.25
N GLN A 60 14.65 -9.91 1.52
CA GLN A 60 14.38 -11.09 0.70
C GLN A 60 15.46 -11.32 -0.35
N ALA A 61 15.86 -10.26 -1.07
CA ALA A 61 16.92 -10.33 -2.05
C ALA A 61 18.26 -10.75 -1.43
N TRP A 62 18.59 -10.21 -0.26
CA TRP A 62 19.80 -10.58 0.48
C TRP A 62 19.78 -12.05 0.94
N ILE A 63 18.65 -12.53 1.51
CA ILE A 63 18.51 -13.92 1.97
C ILE A 63 18.61 -14.90 0.79
N HIS A 64 18.00 -14.57 -0.34
CA HIS A 64 17.99 -15.45 -1.52
C HIS A 64 19.18 -15.22 -2.46
N ASN A 65 20.11 -14.34 -2.09
CA ASN A 65 21.28 -13.97 -2.89
C ASN A 65 20.90 -13.59 -4.35
N THR A 66 19.79 -12.85 -4.51
CA THR A 66 19.31 -12.39 -5.82
C THR A 66 19.69 -10.93 -6.06
N PRO A 67 20.11 -10.56 -7.30
CA PRO A 67 20.35 -9.16 -7.63
C PRO A 67 19.10 -8.31 -7.40
N TYR A 68 19.26 -7.19 -6.69
CA TYR A 68 18.15 -6.29 -6.41
C TYR A 68 18.56 -4.84 -6.64
N HIS A 69 17.87 -4.17 -7.56
CA HIS A 69 18.09 -2.78 -7.90
C HIS A 69 16.83 -1.99 -7.57
N GLU A 70 16.90 -1.21 -6.48
CA GLU A 70 15.80 -0.36 -6.07
C GLU A 70 15.78 0.95 -6.86
N ARG A 71 14.62 1.28 -7.42
CA ARG A 71 14.32 2.57 -8.07
C ARG A 71 13.22 3.23 -7.27
N TYR A 72 13.59 4.26 -6.55
CA TYR A 72 12.67 5.05 -5.73
C TYR A 72 13.02 6.53 -5.83
N LYS A 73 12.03 7.32 -6.21
CA LYS A 73 12.14 8.78 -6.25
C LYS A 73 10.82 9.39 -5.84
N PHE A 74 10.81 10.03 -4.68
CA PHE A 74 9.65 10.77 -4.20
C PHE A 74 9.52 12.09 -4.98
N ILE A 75 8.30 12.41 -5.44
CA ILE A 75 7.97 13.68 -6.07
C ILE A 75 6.64 14.21 -5.48
N PRO A 76 6.46 15.54 -5.39
CA PRO A 76 5.19 16.12 -4.95
C PRO A 76 4.02 15.70 -5.84
N LEU A 77 2.82 15.62 -5.27
CA LEU A 77 1.59 15.26 -6.01
C LEU A 77 1.37 16.16 -7.23
N SER A 78 1.74 17.44 -7.14
CA SER A 78 1.66 18.40 -8.24
C SER A 78 2.57 18.08 -9.44
N GLN A 79 3.55 17.20 -9.27
CA GLN A 79 4.43 16.69 -10.32
C GLN A 79 3.99 15.33 -10.89
N ILE A 80 2.89 14.78 -10.41
CA ILE A 80 2.24 13.59 -10.97
C ILE A 80 1.05 14.07 -11.80
N SER A 81 0.92 13.57 -13.03
CA SER A 81 -0.16 14.03 -13.91
C SER A 81 -1.54 13.73 -13.29
N PRO A 82 -2.53 14.61 -13.46
CA PRO A 82 -3.90 14.34 -12.99
C PRO A 82 -4.49 13.07 -13.62
N ASP A 83 -4.18 12.77 -14.87
CA ASP A 83 -4.65 11.58 -15.56
C ASP A 83 -4.15 10.30 -14.88
N LEU A 84 -2.88 10.27 -14.47
CA LEU A 84 -2.32 9.14 -13.72
C LEU A 84 -2.94 9.03 -12.33
N GLN A 85 -3.15 10.15 -11.62
CA GLN A 85 -3.83 10.15 -10.32
C GLN A 85 -5.25 9.58 -10.44
N HIS A 86 -6.02 10.03 -11.41
CA HIS A 86 -7.39 9.55 -11.66
C HIS A 86 -7.43 8.07 -12.07
N ALA A 87 -6.50 7.64 -12.94
CA ALA A 87 -6.41 6.25 -13.36
C ALA A 87 -6.15 5.31 -12.17
N VAL A 88 -5.23 5.69 -11.27
CA VAL A 88 -4.93 4.90 -10.07
C VAL A 88 -6.12 4.88 -9.11
N ILE A 89 -6.76 6.03 -8.86
CA ILE A 89 -7.96 6.10 -8.00
C ILE A 89 -9.07 5.22 -8.59
N ALA A 90 -9.33 5.31 -9.89
CA ALA A 90 -10.37 4.51 -10.55
C ALA A 90 -10.09 3.01 -10.50
N ALA A 91 -8.80 2.61 -10.56
CA ALA A 91 -8.40 1.21 -10.55
C ALA A 91 -8.38 0.60 -9.14
N GLU A 92 -7.92 1.35 -8.14
CA GLU A 92 -7.62 0.84 -6.80
C GLU A 92 -8.71 1.17 -5.77
N ASP A 93 -9.37 2.32 -5.92
CA ASP A 93 -10.32 2.85 -4.92
C ASP A 93 -11.20 3.94 -5.53
N ALA A 94 -12.14 3.55 -6.40
CA ALA A 94 -12.96 4.48 -7.17
C ALA A 94 -13.73 5.51 -6.32
N ARG A 95 -13.97 5.17 -5.05
CA ARG A 95 -14.69 6.03 -4.09
C ARG A 95 -13.76 6.68 -3.06
N PHE A 96 -12.46 6.78 -3.34
CA PHE A 96 -11.42 7.27 -2.43
C PHE A 96 -11.80 8.54 -1.67
N TYR A 97 -12.39 9.52 -2.34
CA TYR A 97 -12.80 10.79 -1.72
C TYR A 97 -14.14 10.74 -0.97
N GLN A 98 -14.88 9.62 -1.05
CA GLN A 98 -16.23 9.49 -0.48
C GLN A 98 -16.25 8.78 0.88
N HIS A 99 -15.16 8.09 1.25
CA HIS A 99 -15.05 7.35 2.52
C HIS A 99 -13.89 7.85 3.38
N HIS A 100 -13.82 7.40 4.63
CA HIS A 100 -12.79 7.75 5.61
C HIS A 100 -11.92 6.53 5.96
N GLY A 101 -11.20 6.01 4.97
CA GLY A 101 -10.25 4.91 5.13
C GLY A 101 -10.82 3.52 4.86
N PHE A 102 -12.12 3.31 5.03
CA PHE A 102 -12.82 2.06 4.72
C PHE A 102 -14.00 2.33 3.79
N ASP A 103 -14.03 1.67 2.66
CA ASP A 103 -15.21 1.69 1.78
C ASP A 103 -16.13 0.52 2.13
N TRP A 104 -17.08 0.78 3.06
CA TRP A 104 -18.04 -0.23 3.50
C TRP A 104 -18.98 -0.69 2.39
N HIS A 105 -19.20 0.14 1.37
CA HIS A 105 -20.00 -0.22 0.21
C HIS A 105 -19.29 -1.29 -0.65
N GLU A 106 -18.01 -1.07 -0.96
CA GLU A 106 -17.22 -2.07 -1.70
C GLU A 106 -17.00 -3.35 -0.87
N VAL A 107 -16.88 -3.24 0.46
CA VAL A 107 -16.81 -4.42 1.34
C VAL A 107 -18.10 -5.25 1.26
N HIS A 108 -19.27 -4.60 1.21
CA HIS A 108 -20.56 -5.27 1.10
C HIS A 108 -20.70 -5.97 -0.26
N ILE A 109 -20.40 -5.27 -1.35
CA ILE A 109 -20.45 -5.85 -2.70
C ILE A 109 -19.49 -7.04 -2.83
N ALA A 110 -18.25 -6.91 -2.33
CA ALA A 110 -17.28 -8.01 -2.37
C ALA A 110 -17.72 -9.23 -1.56
N ALA A 111 -18.45 -9.02 -0.45
CA ALA A 111 -19.01 -10.12 0.34
C ALA A 111 -20.20 -10.80 -0.37
N GLU A 112 -21.02 -10.06 -1.09
CA GLU A 112 -22.12 -10.60 -1.91
C GLU A 112 -21.57 -11.40 -3.08
N ASP A 113 -20.60 -10.87 -3.82
CA ASP A 113 -19.92 -11.55 -4.93
C ASP A 113 -19.27 -12.89 -4.49
N ASP A 114 -18.62 -12.91 -3.31
CA ASP A 114 -18.04 -14.14 -2.74
C ASP A 114 -19.09 -15.20 -2.39
N LEU A 115 -20.27 -14.79 -1.89
CA LEU A 115 -21.37 -15.70 -1.56
C LEU A 115 -22.03 -16.30 -2.82
N GLU A 116 -22.03 -15.57 -3.92
CA GLU A 116 -22.57 -16.00 -5.21
C GLU A 116 -21.58 -16.83 -6.04
N GLY A 117 -20.37 -17.09 -5.51
CA GLY A 117 -19.30 -17.83 -6.21
C GLY A 117 -18.65 -17.02 -7.33
N GLY A 118 -18.76 -15.70 -7.28
CA GLY A 118 -18.15 -14.76 -8.18
C GLY A 118 -16.63 -14.61 -7.97
N ARG A 119 -16.00 -13.76 -8.76
CA ARG A 119 -14.57 -13.48 -8.64
C ARG A 119 -14.33 -12.64 -7.39
N THR A 120 -13.49 -13.10 -6.46
CA THR A 120 -13.06 -12.34 -5.28
C THR A 120 -12.52 -10.98 -5.70
N ARG A 121 -13.30 -9.93 -5.47
CA ARG A 121 -12.92 -8.55 -5.75
C ARG A 121 -12.19 -7.97 -4.53
N GLY A 122 -11.08 -7.28 -4.76
CA GLY A 122 -10.35 -6.65 -3.66
C GLY A 122 -11.09 -5.40 -3.16
N ALA A 123 -11.55 -5.43 -1.90
CA ALA A 123 -12.20 -4.30 -1.23
C ALA A 123 -11.22 -3.45 -0.39
N SER A 124 -9.92 -3.45 -0.74
CA SER A 124 -8.90 -2.71 0.00
C SER A 124 -8.74 -1.30 -0.55
N THR A 125 -8.92 -0.30 0.30
CA THR A 125 -8.77 1.12 -0.06
C THR A 125 -7.31 1.55 -0.21
N ILE A 126 -7.07 2.68 -0.89
CA ILE A 126 -5.76 3.32 -1.01
C ILE A 126 -5.15 3.58 0.38
N THR A 127 -5.95 4.02 1.36
CA THR A 127 -5.46 4.27 2.72
C THR A 127 -5.02 2.99 3.43
N GLN A 128 -5.77 1.90 3.28
CA GLN A 128 -5.37 0.58 3.82
C GLN A 128 -4.09 0.06 3.16
N GLN A 129 -3.97 0.22 1.85
CA GLN A 129 -2.77 -0.16 1.11
C GLN A 129 -1.56 0.67 1.52
N LEU A 130 -1.73 1.99 1.73
CA LEU A 130 -0.69 2.88 2.23
C LEU A 130 -0.17 2.42 3.60
N VAL A 131 -1.07 2.23 4.57
CA VAL A 131 -0.71 1.77 5.92
C VAL A 131 0.01 0.42 5.88
N LYS A 132 -0.47 -0.51 5.05
CA LYS A 132 0.19 -1.80 4.81
C LYS A 132 1.61 -1.61 4.27
N ASN A 133 1.80 -0.78 3.26
CA ASN A 133 3.11 -0.54 2.64
C ASN A 133 4.10 0.12 3.62
N LEU A 134 3.63 1.09 4.41
CA LEU A 134 4.49 1.80 5.36
C LEU A 134 4.99 0.91 6.50
N PHE A 135 4.11 0.04 7.06
CA PHE A 135 4.40 -0.59 8.36
C PHE A 135 4.45 -2.12 8.36
N PHE A 136 3.80 -2.81 7.40
CA PHE A 136 3.56 -4.25 7.54
C PHE A 136 4.12 -5.13 6.42
N GLY A 137 4.52 -4.56 5.30
CA GLY A 137 5.00 -5.33 4.17
C GLY A 137 3.92 -6.22 3.51
N THR A 138 4.35 -7.27 2.80
CA THR A 138 3.47 -8.09 1.93
C THR A 138 2.93 -9.36 2.59
N GLY A 139 3.38 -9.73 3.81
CA GLY A 139 2.92 -10.94 4.52
C GLY A 139 1.41 -10.95 4.77
N ARG A 140 0.79 -12.12 4.95
CA ARG A 140 -0.63 -12.27 5.27
C ARG A 140 -0.78 -12.79 6.70
N SER A 141 -1.44 -12.03 7.59
CA SER A 141 -1.73 -12.41 8.97
C SER A 141 -2.98 -11.68 9.45
N VAL A 142 -3.86 -12.38 10.16
CA VAL A 142 -5.07 -11.79 10.76
C VAL A 142 -4.71 -10.72 11.80
N LEU A 143 -3.70 -10.99 12.64
CA LEU A 143 -3.23 -10.03 13.64
C LEU A 143 -2.73 -8.73 12.99
N ARG A 144 -1.95 -8.84 11.92
CA ARG A 144 -1.51 -7.71 11.12
C ARG A 144 -2.70 -6.92 10.58
N LYS A 145 -3.71 -7.60 10.00
CA LYS A 145 -4.91 -6.94 9.47
C LYS A 145 -5.67 -6.18 10.57
N GLY A 146 -5.75 -6.73 11.77
CA GLY A 146 -6.29 -6.02 12.93
C GLY A 146 -5.52 -4.73 13.27
N LEU A 147 -4.19 -4.77 13.26
CA LEU A 147 -3.36 -3.59 13.49
C LEU A 147 -3.48 -2.55 12.36
N GLU A 148 -3.54 -2.99 11.09
CA GLU A 148 -3.84 -2.10 9.95
C GLU A 148 -5.14 -1.34 10.20
N PHE A 149 -6.21 -2.04 10.60
CA PHE A 149 -7.52 -1.44 10.88
C PHE A 149 -7.46 -0.32 11.91
N THR A 150 -6.61 -0.41 12.92
CA THR A 150 -6.47 0.64 13.95
C THR A 150 -5.67 1.84 13.48
N LEU A 151 -4.74 1.68 12.53
CA LEU A 151 -3.90 2.76 12.00
C LEU A 151 -4.55 3.52 10.83
N VAL A 152 -5.49 2.91 10.11
CA VAL A 152 -6.17 3.55 8.97
C VAL A 152 -6.90 4.83 9.36
N PRO A 153 -7.73 4.86 10.43
CA PRO A 153 -8.36 6.11 10.87
C PRO A 153 -7.35 7.19 11.30
N VAL A 154 -6.22 6.78 11.90
CA VAL A 154 -5.14 7.71 12.27
C VAL A 154 -4.52 8.32 11.02
N ALA A 155 -4.24 7.51 9.98
CA ALA A 155 -3.72 8.01 8.71
C ALA A 155 -4.68 9.00 8.05
N GLU A 156 -5.99 8.70 8.00
CA GLU A 156 -7.00 9.61 7.45
C GLU A 156 -7.07 10.94 8.21
N PHE A 157 -7.09 10.88 9.53
CA PHE A 157 -7.18 12.08 10.36
C PHE A 157 -5.91 12.95 10.27
N VAL A 158 -4.73 12.33 10.29
CA VAL A 158 -3.45 13.04 10.37
C VAL A 158 -3.01 13.56 8.99
N LEU A 159 -3.08 12.71 7.95
CA LEU A 159 -2.56 13.02 6.63
C LEU A 159 -3.58 13.74 5.75
N GLY A 160 -4.85 13.32 5.80
CA GLY A 160 -5.89 13.74 4.87
C GLY A 160 -5.70 13.17 3.46
N LYS A 161 -6.74 13.18 2.66
CA LYS A 161 -6.80 12.51 1.34
C LYS A 161 -5.67 12.89 0.38
N ARG A 162 -5.36 14.17 0.29
CA ARG A 162 -4.30 14.65 -0.62
C ARG A 162 -2.94 14.08 -0.27
N ARG A 163 -2.56 14.08 1.01
CA ARG A 163 -1.26 13.57 1.45
C ARG A 163 -1.22 12.04 1.41
N ILE A 164 -2.31 11.37 1.71
CA ILE A 164 -2.46 9.91 1.55
C ILE A 164 -2.18 9.51 0.10
N LEU A 165 -2.84 10.17 -0.86
CA LEU A 165 -2.63 9.89 -2.29
C LEU A 165 -1.21 10.18 -2.74
N GLU A 166 -0.64 11.31 -2.28
CA GLU A 166 0.74 11.69 -2.59
C GLU A 166 1.74 10.64 -2.13
N ILE A 167 1.65 10.22 -0.85
CA ILE A 167 2.57 9.21 -0.33
C ILE A 167 2.31 7.87 -1.02
N TYR A 168 1.05 7.46 -1.18
CA TYR A 168 0.70 6.19 -1.84
C TYR A 168 1.31 6.08 -3.24
N LEU A 169 1.10 7.09 -4.10
CA LEU A 169 1.62 7.12 -5.46
C LEU A 169 3.15 7.10 -5.52
N ASN A 170 3.83 7.50 -4.45
CA ASN A 170 5.28 7.48 -4.36
C ASN A 170 5.86 6.18 -3.79
N VAL A 171 5.12 5.46 -2.92
CA VAL A 171 5.67 4.29 -2.20
C VAL A 171 5.18 2.95 -2.71
N VAL A 172 4.10 2.90 -3.49
CA VAL A 172 3.56 1.64 -4.00
C VAL A 172 4.52 0.98 -4.99
N GLU A 173 4.64 -0.35 -4.90
CA GLU A 173 5.46 -1.16 -5.79
C GLU A 173 4.73 -1.37 -7.13
N TRP A 174 5.28 -0.87 -8.23
CA TRP A 174 4.77 -1.01 -9.60
C TRP A 174 5.38 -2.19 -10.35
N GLY A 175 6.46 -2.72 -9.83
CA GLY A 175 7.19 -3.87 -10.34
C GLY A 175 8.35 -4.20 -9.42
N PRO A 176 9.03 -5.33 -9.60
CA PRO A 176 10.12 -5.75 -8.71
C PRO A 176 11.20 -4.67 -8.56
N GLY A 177 11.29 -4.06 -7.36
CA GLY A 177 12.24 -2.99 -7.07
C GLY A 177 11.90 -1.62 -7.66
N ILE A 178 10.71 -1.43 -8.26
CA ILE A 178 10.28 -0.15 -8.85
C ILE A 178 9.18 0.43 -7.98
N TYR A 179 9.49 1.52 -7.29
CA TYR A 179 8.60 2.17 -6.35
C TYR A 179 8.25 3.59 -6.77
N GLY A 180 6.96 3.86 -6.74
CA GLY A 180 6.38 5.16 -7.03
C GLY A 180 6.23 5.48 -8.51
N ALA A 181 5.29 6.38 -8.77
CA ALA A 181 4.85 6.77 -10.10
C ALA A 181 6.00 7.33 -10.98
N GLU A 182 6.89 8.17 -10.43
CA GLU A 182 8.00 8.74 -11.20
C GLU A 182 8.97 7.66 -11.67
N SER A 183 9.31 6.71 -10.78
CA SER A 183 10.22 5.60 -11.13
C SER A 183 9.59 4.65 -12.12
N ALA A 184 8.29 4.37 -11.98
CA ALA A 184 7.53 3.51 -12.89
C ALA A 184 7.44 4.12 -14.30
N CYS A 185 7.01 5.40 -14.41
CA CYS A 185 6.90 6.08 -15.70
C CYS A 185 8.24 6.18 -16.41
N ARG A 186 9.33 6.45 -15.68
CA ARG A 186 10.66 6.47 -16.29
C ARG A 186 11.13 5.11 -16.76
N TYR A 187 10.77 4.06 -16.03
CA TYR A 187 11.21 2.70 -16.35
C TYR A 187 10.42 2.10 -17.52
N TYR A 188 9.08 2.23 -17.50
CA TYR A 188 8.20 1.59 -18.48
C TYR A 188 7.95 2.46 -19.72
N ASP A 189 7.80 3.78 -19.51
CA ASP A 189 7.37 4.70 -20.58
C ASP A 189 8.49 5.67 -21.01
N GLY A 190 9.66 5.63 -20.36
CA GLY A 190 10.78 6.53 -20.66
C GLY A 190 10.49 8.02 -20.39
N THR A 191 9.39 8.34 -19.66
CA THR A 191 8.95 9.72 -19.45
C THR A 191 8.76 10.03 -17.96
N ALA A 192 8.65 11.31 -17.61
CA ALA A 192 8.33 11.72 -16.24
C ALA A 192 6.83 11.55 -15.94
N ALA A 193 6.48 11.25 -14.68
CA ALA A 193 5.09 11.05 -14.25
C ALA A 193 4.15 12.24 -14.56
N ARG A 194 4.67 13.46 -14.62
CA ARG A 194 3.92 14.68 -15.01
C ARG A 194 3.46 14.70 -16.47
N ASN A 195 4.08 13.89 -17.34
CA ASN A 195 3.84 13.89 -18.78
C ASN A 195 2.90 12.76 -19.22
N ILE A 196 2.53 11.84 -18.33
CA ILE A 196 1.56 10.78 -18.62
C ILE A 196 0.22 11.42 -19.01
N GLY A 197 -0.46 10.85 -20.02
CA GLY A 197 -1.70 11.38 -20.59
C GLY A 197 -1.48 12.45 -21.68
N ARG A 198 -0.44 13.27 -21.57
CA ARG A 198 -0.14 14.30 -22.61
C ARG A 198 0.42 13.70 -23.90
N GLN A 199 1.15 12.59 -23.82
CA GLN A 199 1.73 11.95 -25.00
C GLN A 199 0.68 11.23 -25.87
N THR A 200 -0.37 10.69 -25.26
CA THR A 200 -1.48 10.05 -26.01
C THR A 200 -2.20 11.05 -26.91
N GLY A 201 -2.33 12.31 -26.48
CA GLY A 201 -2.89 13.38 -27.31
C GLY A 201 -1.94 13.88 -28.41
N SER A 202 -0.63 13.78 -28.22
CA SER A 202 0.38 14.25 -29.18
C SER A 202 0.62 13.25 -30.32
N THR A 203 0.61 11.95 -30.04
CA THR A 203 0.72 10.89 -31.06
C THR A 203 -0.55 10.82 -31.90
N ALA A 204 -1.73 10.84 -31.27
CA ALA A 204 -3.02 10.87 -31.98
C ALA A 204 -3.17 12.12 -32.90
N ARG A 205 -2.60 13.26 -32.47
CA ARG A 205 -2.61 14.46 -33.27
C ARG A 205 -1.57 14.46 -34.40
N ARG A 206 -0.46 13.74 -34.28
CA ARG A 206 0.51 13.56 -35.36
C ARG A 206 0.00 12.57 -36.41
N ASP A 207 -0.69 11.52 -36.02
CA ASP A 207 -1.26 10.52 -36.94
C ASP A 207 -2.46 11.08 -37.73
N SER A 208 -3.18 12.07 -37.17
CA SER A 208 -4.27 12.76 -37.89
C SER A 208 -3.80 13.92 -38.79
N ALA A 209 -2.55 14.38 -38.64
CA ALA A 209 -2.00 15.51 -39.46
C ALA A 209 -1.06 15.05 -40.58
N GLY A 210 -0.82 13.73 -40.73
CA GLY A 210 0.12 13.15 -41.65
C GLY A 210 -0.49 12.18 -42.66
N SER A 211 -1.43 12.59 -43.50
CA SER A 211 -1.74 11.90 -44.75
C SER A 211 -2.00 12.89 -45.88
N PRO A 212 -0.94 13.43 -46.52
CA PRO A 212 -1.08 13.95 -47.84
C PRO A 212 -0.45 12.96 -48.84
N GLU A 213 -1.12 11.87 -49.18
CA GLU A 213 -0.78 11.09 -50.37
C GLU A 213 -1.96 10.24 -50.82
N ALA A 214 -2.91 10.91 -51.49
CA ALA A 214 -3.84 10.24 -52.38
C ALA A 214 -4.31 11.23 -53.46
N THR A 215 -3.35 11.83 -54.22
CA THR A 215 -3.72 12.54 -55.44
C THR A 215 -2.56 12.54 -56.41
N ALA A 216 -2.29 11.43 -57.07
CA ALA A 216 -1.56 11.37 -58.32
C ALA A 216 -1.53 9.96 -58.88
N ARG A 217 -2.59 9.51 -59.56
CA ARG A 217 -2.57 8.56 -60.68
C ARG A 217 -3.96 8.42 -61.28
N ALA A 218 -4.34 9.42 -62.08
CA ALA A 218 -5.36 9.27 -63.08
C ALA A 218 -4.91 10.17 -64.24
N HIS A 219 -4.01 9.64 -65.08
CA HIS A 219 -3.77 10.02 -66.48
C HIS A 219 -2.52 9.26 -66.95
N GLU A 220 -2.73 8.05 -67.47
CA GLU A 220 -2.20 7.50 -68.72
C GLU A 220 -2.85 6.14 -68.96
#